data_e49db8c900ed722d562e2c3dedcbd8dc
#
_entry.id   e49db8c900ed722d562e2c3dedcbd8dc
#
_cell.length_a   1.000
_cell.length_b   1.000
_cell.length_c   1.000
_cell.angle_alpha   90.00
_cell.angle_beta   90.00
_cell.angle_gamma   90.00
#
_symmetry.space_group_name_H-M   'P 1'
#
loop_
_entity.id
_entity.type
_entity.pdbx_description
1 polymer ?
#
loop_
_entity_poly.entity_id
_entity_poly.type
_entity_poly.pdbx_seq_one_letter_code
_entity_poly.pdbx_strand_id
1 'polypeptide(L)'
;GFYGGKPAVLEALVGKMQARFPGLQVVYTCSPPFTPQLQGEGERVISEINLAKPRILFIALGCPKQERWMAEHRGEVPAVMLGVGAAFDIHAGALPQAPGWMQKLGLEWLFRLMVEPKRLWKRYLINNPRFLWLAFLQLLGCRFFNPGT
;
A
#
# COMPACT_ATOMS: atom_id res chain seq x y z
N GLY A 1 7.81 -7.61 8.54
CA GLY A 1 7.27 -6.47 9.29
C GLY A 1 6.05 -5.85 8.61
N PHE A 2 5.21 -5.21 9.40
CA PHE A 2 4.03 -4.49 8.93
C PHE A 2 4.04 -3.05 9.45
N TYR A 3 4.00 -2.07 8.55
CA TYR A 3 4.02 -0.64 8.88
C TYR A 3 2.84 0.08 8.23
N GLY A 4 1.96 0.66 9.02
CA GLY A 4 0.77 1.37 8.57
C GLY A 4 -0.53 0.68 8.95
N GLY A 5 -1.65 1.22 8.44
CA GLY A 5 -2.98 0.76 8.79
C GLY A 5 -3.45 1.22 10.17
N LYS A 6 -4.68 0.87 10.54
CA LYS A 6 -5.22 1.13 11.88
C LYS A 6 -4.76 0.04 12.86
N PRO A 7 -4.60 0.34 14.17
CA PRO A 7 -4.14 -0.66 15.15
C PRO A 7 -4.96 -1.96 15.13
N ALA A 8 -6.28 -1.89 15.16
CA ALA A 8 -7.16 -3.06 15.13
C ALA A 8 -7.03 -3.88 13.83
N VAL A 9 -6.79 -3.21 12.68
CA VAL A 9 -6.56 -3.88 11.40
C VAL A 9 -5.22 -4.63 11.42
N LEU A 10 -4.20 -4.01 11.99
CA LEU A 10 -2.87 -4.58 12.08
C LEU A 10 -2.85 -5.83 12.98
N GLU A 11 -3.51 -5.77 14.12
CA GLU A 11 -3.65 -6.90 15.04
C GLU A 11 -4.39 -8.08 14.37
N ALA A 12 -5.54 -7.82 13.75
CA ALA A 12 -6.30 -8.83 13.02
C ALA A 12 -5.51 -9.44 11.84
N LEU A 13 -4.74 -8.60 11.12
CA LEU A 13 -3.87 -9.03 10.03
C LEU A 13 -2.81 -10.00 10.53
N VAL A 14 -2.08 -9.64 11.58
CA VAL A 14 -1.01 -10.47 12.17
C VAL A 14 -1.57 -11.82 12.58
N GLY A 15 -2.68 -11.84 13.32
CA GLY A 15 -3.32 -13.07 13.76
C GLY A 15 -3.70 -13.98 12.59
N LYS A 16 -4.32 -13.43 11.55
CA LYS A 16 -4.71 -14.19 10.34
C LYS A 16 -3.50 -14.69 9.55
N MET A 17 -2.45 -13.87 9.42
CA MET A 17 -1.23 -14.28 8.71
C MET A 17 -0.50 -15.40 9.44
N GLN A 18 -0.35 -15.32 10.75
CA GLN A 18 0.28 -16.38 11.55
C GLN A 18 -0.55 -17.67 11.55
N ALA A 19 -1.89 -17.57 11.61
CA ALA A 19 -2.77 -18.75 11.50
C ALA A 19 -2.68 -19.42 10.12
N ARG A 20 -2.56 -18.62 9.05
CA ARG A 20 -2.48 -19.12 7.67
C ARG A 20 -1.10 -19.68 7.31
N PHE A 21 -0.06 -19.11 7.89
CA PHE A 21 1.34 -19.47 7.63
C PHE A 21 2.05 -19.81 8.94
N PRO A 22 1.92 -21.07 9.42
CA PRO A 22 2.64 -21.52 10.60
C PRO A 22 4.15 -21.36 10.39
N GLY A 23 4.80 -20.69 11.33
CA GLY A 23 6.23 -20.37 11.23
C GLY A 23 6.55 -18.98 10.70
N LEU A 24 5.54 -18.19 10.27
CA LEU A 24 5.73 -16.77 9.94
C LEU A 24 6.15 -16.00 11.20
N GLN A 25 7.34 -15.44 11.17
CA GLN A 25 7.84 -14.57 12.24
C GLN A 25 7.51 -13.11 11.91
N VAL A 26 6.56 -12.53 12.62
CA VAL A 26 6.27 -11.10 12.56
C VAL A 26 7.12 -10.41 13.61
N VAL A 27 8.20 -9.78 13.16
CA VAL A 27 9.22 -9.16 14.05
C VAL A 27 8.96 -7.68 14.30
N TYR A 28 8.13 -7.04 13.48
CA TYR A 28 7.81 -5.62 13.61
C TYR A 28 6.38 -5.32 13.20
N THR A 29 5.69 -4.52 14.01
CA THR A 29 4.36 -3.97 13.69
C THR A 29 4.26 -2.56 14.22
N CYS A 30 3.88 -1.60 13.38
CA CYS A 30 3.66 -0.24 13.80
C CYS A 30 2.50 0.40 13.03
N SER A 31 1.57 0.99 13.77
CA SER A 31 0.48 1.81 13.25
C SER A 31 0.79 3.27 13.57
N PRO A 32 1.33 4.05 12.62
CA PRO A 32 1.65 5.45 12.88
C PRO A 32 0.35 6.25 13.08
N PRO A 33 0.36 7.28 13.93
CA PRO A 33 -0.77 8.18 14.06
C PRO A 33 -1.03 8.89 12.73
N PHE A 34 -2.31 9.10 12.39
CA PHE A 34 -2.72 9.76 11.14
C PHE A 34 -2.45 11.27 11.11
N THR A 35 -1.88 11.83 12.15
CA THR A 35 -1.51 13.25 12.27
C THR A 35 -0.28 13.59 11.43
N PRO A 36 -0.21 14.82 10.89
CA PRO A 36 1.02 15.29 10.21
C PRO A 36 2.19 15.21 11.19
N GLN A 37 3.24 14.57 10.74
CA GLN A 37 4.49 14.26 11.39
C GLN A 37 4.84 15.14 12.58
N LEU A 38 4.86 14.55 13.77
CA LEU A 38 5.68 15.07 14.86
C LEU A 38 7.15 14.88 14.45
N GLN A 39 7.94 15.96 14.53
CA GLN A 39 9.38 15.90 14.25
C GLN A 39 10.01 14.79 15.10
N GLY A 40 10.77 13.89 14.47
CA GLY A 40 11.43 12.77 15.14
C GLY A 40 10.70 11.42 15.09
N GLU A 41 9.44 11.35 14.68
CA GLU A 41 8.71 10.08 14.54
C GLU A 41 9.33 9.18 13.45
N GLY A 42 9.82 9.79 12.36
CA GLY A 42 10.47 9.06 11.27
C GLY A 42 11.74 8.34 11.74
N GLU A 43 12.62 9.04 12.43
CA GLU A 43 13.89 8.49 12.94
C GLU A 43 13.66 7.36 13.95
N ARG A 44 12.66 7.52 14.82
CA ARG A 44 12.27 6.48 15.78
C ARG A 44 11.78 5.20 15.07
N VAL A 45 10.89 5.33 14.09
CA VAL A 45 10.37 4.21 13.30
C VAL A 45 11.49 3.49 12.56
N ILE A 46 12.41 4.21 11.93
CA ILE A 46 13.58 3.63 11.27
C ILE A 46 14.47 2.87 12.25
N SER A 47 14.75 3.47 13.41
CA SER A 47 15.52 2.82 14.47
C SER A 47 14.88 1.51 14.95
N GLU A 48 13.56 1.52 15.18
CA GLU A 48 12.77 0.34 15.59
C GLU A 48 12.80 -0.75 14.52
N ILE A 49 12.62 -0.40 13.24
CA ILE A 49 12.70 -1.34 12.10
C ILE A 49 14.10 -1.95 12.02
N ASN A 50 15.15 -1.13 12.15
CA ASN A 50 16.53 -1.58 12.07
C ASN A 50 16.91 -2.49 13.23
N LEU A 51 16.35 -2.27 14.42
CA LEU A 51 16.52 -3.15 15.57
C LEU A 51 15.80 -4.48 15.36
N ALA A 52 14.57 -4.45 14.84
CA ALA A 52 13.75 -5.64 14.60
C ALA A 52 14.24 -6.49 13.41
N LYS A 53 15.00 -5.89 12.48
CA LYS A 53 15.63 -6.54 11.31
C LYS A 53 14.65 -7.39 10.47
N PRO A 54 13.51 -6.85 10.03
CA PRO A 54 12.64 -7.58 9.13
C PRO A 54 13.35 -7.84 7.80
N ARG A 55 13.15 -9.00 7.19
CA ARG A 55 13.63 -9.27 5.82
C ARG A 55 12.73 -8.63 4.77
N ILE A 56 11.43 -8.55 5.04
CA ILE A 56 10.42 -7.92 4.21
C ILE A 56 9.60 -6.97 5.09
N LEU A 57 9.39 -5.74 4.62
CA LEU A 57 8.57 -4.74 5.28
C LEU A 57 7.39 -4.38 4.37
N PHE A 58 6.19 -4.77 4.78
CA PHE A 58 4.95 -4.38 4.12
C PHE A 58 4.49 -3.02 4.65
N ILE A 59 4.16 -2.10 3.72
CA ILE A 59 3.85 -0.71 4.04
C ILE A 59 2.45 -0.35 3.54
N ALA A 60 1.60 0.13 4.44
CA ALA A 60 0.21 0.47 4.18
C ALA A 60 -0.14 1.89 4.69
N LEU A 61 0.61 2.90 4.22
CA LEU A 61 0.37 4.31 4.52
C LEU A 61 -0.60 4.97 3.54
N GLY A 62 -0.96 4.25 2.48
CA GLY A 62 -1.76 4.74 1.36
C GLY A 62 -0.94 5.50 0.32
N CYS A 63 -1.44 5.48 -0.94
CA CYS A 63 -0.84 6.17 -2.08
C CYS A 63 -1.17 7.68 -2.02
N PRO A 64 -0.22 8.61 -2.24
CA PRO A 64 1.20 8.41 -2.58
C PRO A 64 2.15 8.43 -1.37
N LYS A 65 1.65 8.40 -0.14
CA LYS A 65 2.49 8.53 1.06
C LYS A 65 3.48 7.37 1.20
N GLN A 66 3.03 6.14 0.95
CA GLN A 66 3.89 4.95 1.07
C GLN A 66 5.03 4.95 0.07
N GLU A 67 4.78 5.38 -1.17
CA GLU A 67 5.80 5.47 -2.22
C GLU A 67 6.87 6.53 -1.87
N ARG A 68 6.43 7.67 -1.34
CA ARG A 68 7.35 8.73 -0.88
C ARG A 68 8.18 8.25 0.29
N TRP A 69 7.54 7.66 1.29
CA TRP A 69 8.24 7.13 2.47
C TRP A 69 9.29 6.09 2.09
N MET A 70 8.96 5.15 1.20
CA MET A 70 9.91 4.16 0.71
C MET A 70 11.08 4.78 -0.06
N ALA A 71 10.83 5.83 -0.84
CA ALA A 71 11.87 6.53 -1.60
C ALA A 71 12.80 7.32 -0.67
N GLU A 72 12.24 8.02 0.33
CA GLU A 72 12.98 8.82 1.30
C GLU A 72 13.90 7.96 2.18
N HIS A 73 13.45 6.75 2.55
CA HIS A 73 14.22 5.86 3.44
C HIS A 73 14.95 4.73 2.70
N ARG A 74 15.15 4.90 1.39
CA ARG A 74 15.93 3.97 0.59
C ARG A 74 17.38 3.97 1.06
N GLY A 75 17.87 2.81 1.52
CA GLY A 75 19.22 2.64 2.05
C GLY A 75 19.33 2.78 3.57
N GLU A 76 18.32 3.35 4.25
CA GLU A 76 18.25 3.41 5.71
C GLU A 76 17.60 2.16 6.31
N VAL A 77 16.65 1.56 5.58
CA VAL A 77 15.95 0.33 5.96
C VAL A 77 16.53 -0.86 5.21
N PRO A 78 17.24 -1.78 5.89
CA PRO A 78 17.87 -2.95 5.27
C PRO A 78 16.86 -4.09 5.07
N ALA A 79 15.71 -3.80 4.45
CA ALA A 79 14.64 -4.74 4.16
C ALA A 79 14.07 -4.52 2.76
N VAL A 80 13.48 -5.55 2.17
CA VAL A 80 12.67 -5.38 0.96
C VAL A 80 11.38 -4.69 1.34
N MET A 81 11.17 -3.47 0.87
CA MET A 81 9.97 -2.67 1.14
C MET A 81 8.91 -2.88 0.07
N LEU A 82 7.69 -3.18 0.49
CA LEU A 82 6.54 -3.42 -0.39
C LEU A 82 5.36 -2.51 0.00
N GLY A 83 5.02 -1.56 -0.86
CA GLY A 83 3.85 -0.70 -0.70
C GLY A 83 2.57 -1.45 -1.09
N VAL A 84 1.77 -1.86 -0.13
CA VAL A 84 0.60 -2.72 -0.35
C VAL A 84 -0.74 -2.04 -0.08
N GLY A 85 -0.74 -0.87 0.55
CA GLY A 85 -1.95 -0.06 0.77
C GLY A 85 -3.10 -0.83 1.40
N ALA A 86 -4.26 -0.84 0.73
CA ALA A 86 -5.49 -1.45 1.24
C ALA A 86 -5.45 -2.99 1.42
N ALA A 87 -4.37 -3.66 1.05
CA ALA A 87 -4.24 -5.10 1.26
C ALA A 87 -4.30 -5.46 2.75
N PHE A 88 -3.84 -4.58 3.65
CA PHE A 88 -3.98 -4.80 5.08
C PHE A 88 -5.44 -4.92 5.49
N ASP A 89 -6.29 -3.99 5.06
CA ASP A 89 -7.72 -4.00 5.37
C ASP A 89 -8.43 -5.23 4.80
N ILE A 90 -8.06 -5.64 3.58
CA ILE A 90 -8.63 -6.82 2.91
C ILE A 90 -8.24 -8.10 3.65
N HIS A 91 -6.95 -8.31 3.91
CA HIS A 91 -6.47 -9.51 4.58
C HIS A 91 -6.84 -9.57 6.07
N ALA A 92 -6.97 -8.43 6.72
CA ALA A 92 -7.56 -8.34 8.06
C ALA A 92 -9.07 -8.65 8.07
N GLY A 93 -9.74 -8.60 6.89
CA GLY A 93 -11.18 -8.79 6.76
C GLY A 93 -12.00 -7.54 7.12
N ALA A 94 -11.34 -6.38 7.23
CA ALA A 94 -11.99 -5.09 7.44
C ALA A 94 -12.64 -4.54 6.17
N LEU A 95 -12.13 -4.93 4.99
CA LEU A 95 -12.71 -4.65 3.68
C LEU A 95 -13.01 -5.94 2.93
N PRO A 96 -14.19 -6.03 2.28
CA PRO A 96 -14.51 -7.18 1.45
C PRO A 96 -13.62 -7.22 0.20
N GLN A 97 -13.26 -8.43 -0.22
CA GLN A 97 -12.56 -8.66 -1.47
C GLN A 97 -13.55 -8.91 -2.60
N ALA A 98 -13.22 -8.45 -3.80
CA ALA A 98 -14.04 -8.73 -4.98
C ALA A 98 -14.20 -10.25 -5.21
N PRO A 99 -15.37 -10.73 -5.60
CA PRO A 99 -15.58 -12.12 -5.98
C PRO A 99 -14.59 -12.56 -7.07
N GLY A 100 -14.17 -13.83 -7.03
CA GLY A 100 -13.13 -14.34 -7.94
C GLY A 100 -13.44 -14.16 -9.43
N TRP A 101 -14.73 -14.18 -9.82
CA TRP A 101 -15.13 -13.93 -11.20
C TRP A 101 -14.91 -12.46 -11.61
N MET A 102 -15.16 -11.50 -10.71
CA MET A 102 -14.86 -10.08 -10.96
C MET A 102 -13.36 -9.82 -11.08
N GLN A 103 -12.56 -10.50 -10.25
CA GLN A 103 -11.09 -10.40 -10.34
C GLN A 103 -10.59 -10.93 -11.69
N LYS A 104 -11.08 -12.08 -12.15
CA LYS A 104 -10.74 -12.69 -13.46
C LYS A 104 -11.11 -11.78 -14.65
N LEU A 105 -12.20 -11.04 -14.53
CA LEU A 105 -12.66 -10.09 -15.55
C LEU A 105 -12.01 -8.70 -15.44
N GLY A 106 -11.11 -8.48 -14.48
CA GLY A 106 -10.49 -7.17 -14.25
C GLY A 106 -11.44 -6.10 -13.68
N LEU A 107 -12.58 -6.52 -13.10
CA LEU A 107 -13.62 -5.65 -12.56
C LEU A 107 -13.42 -5.35 -11.06
N GLU A 108 -12.27 -5.65 -10.49
CA GLU A 108 -11.98 -5.37 -9.08
C GLU A 108 -12.10 -3.88 -8.74
N TRP A 109 -11.67 -3.01 -9.65
CA TRP A 109 -11.79 -1.56 -9.49
C TRP A 109 -13.25 -1.10 -9.36
N LEU A 110 -14.18 -1.73 -10.10
CA LEU A 110 -15.61 -1.43 -10.03
C LEU A 110 -16.20 -1.87 -8.69
N PHE A 111 -15.82 -3.06 -8.23
CA PHE A 111 -16.20 -3.55 -6.90
C PHE A 111 -15.72 -2.61 -5.80
N ARG A 112 -14.46 -2.17 -5.85
CA ARG A 112 -13.92 -1.19 -4.90
C ARG A 112 -14.66 0.14 -4.94
N LEU A 113 -15.05 0.59 -6.14
CA LEU A 113 -15.85 1.80 -6.30
C LEU A 113 -17.22 1.66 -5.62
N MET A 114 -17.87 0.50 -5.71
CA MET A 114 -19.15 0.23 -5.04
C MET A 114 -19.00 0.18 -3.51
N VAL A 115 -17.89 -0.36 -3.00
CA VAL A 115 -17.65 -0.47 -1.55
C VAL A 115 -17.25 0.87 -0.93
N GLU A 116 -16.43 1.67 -1.63
CA GLU A 116 -15.93 2.96 -1.13
C GLU A 116 -16.16 4.11 -2.12
N PRO A 117 -17.41 4.42 -2.51
CA PRO A 117 -17.71 5.38 -3.58
C PRO A 117 -17.17 6.77 -3.26
N LYS A 118 -17.41 7.28 -2.03
CA LYS A 118 -16.99 8.64 -1.63
C LYS A 118 -15.48 8.86 -1.71
N ARG A 119 -14.67 7.81 -1.51
CA ARG A 119 -13.21 7.91 -1.53
C ARG A 119 -12.63 7.74 -2.93
N LEU A 120 -13.24 6.88 -3.77
CA LEU A 120 -12.64 6.44 -5.02
C LEU A 120 -13.18 7.11 -6.27
N TRP A 121 -14.41 7.67 -6.28
CA TRP A 121 -15.04 8.22 -7.48
C TRP A 121 -14.23 9.33 -8.14
N LYS A 122 -13.75 10.32 -7.35
CA LYS A 122 -12.92 11.42 -7.88
C LYS A 122 -11.62 10.90 -8.51
N ARG A 123 -10.98 9.97 -7.82
CA ARG A 123 -9.73 9.37 -8.28
C ARG A 123 -9.92 8.62 -9.60
N TYR A 124 -11.00 7.87 -9.72
CA TYR A 124 -11.26 7.10 -10.95
C TYR A 124 -11.73 7.98 -12.10
N LEU A 125 -12.60 8.97 -11.85
CA LEU A 125 -13.06 9.91 -12.88
C LEU A 125 -11.95 10.80 -13.44
N ILE A 126 -10.94 11.13 -12.66
CA ILE A 126 -9.84 11.99 -13.10
C ILE A 126 -8.70 11.14 -13.69
N ASN A 127 -8.28 10.10 -13.00
CA ASN A 127 -7.08 9.37 -13.38
C ASN A 127 -7.30 8.36 -14.51
N ASN A 128 -8.45 7.68 -14.55
CA ASN A 128 -8.70 6.67 -15.57
C ASN A 128 -8.82 7.26 -16.98
N PRO A 129 -9.61 8.33 -17.23
CA PRO A 129 -9.66 8.96 -18.54
C PRO A 129 -8.30 9.53 -18.95
N ARG A 130 -7.58 10.15 -18.02
CA ARG A 130 -6.22 10.66 -18.27
C ARG A 130 -5.25 9.54 -18.65
N PHE A 131 -5.29 8.43 -17.93
CA PHE A 131 -4.46 7.26 -18.26
C PHE A 131 -4.80 6.70 -19.63
N LEU A 132 -6.08 6.49 -19.93
CA LEU A 132 -6.54 5.98 -21.23
C LEU A 132 -6.10 6.90 -22.39
N TRP A 133 -6.26 8.22 -22.18
CA TRP A 133 -5.82 9.21 -23.17
C TRP A 133 -4.31 9.18 -23.41
N LEU A 134 -3.51 9.15 -22.35
CA LEU A 134 -2.06 9.07 -22.46
C LEU A 134 -1.59 7.75 -23.08
N ALA A 135 -2.23 6.64 -22.72
CA ALA A 135 -1.96 5.34 -23.30
C ALA A 135 -2.30 5.31 -24.81
N PHE A 136 -3.44 5.89 -25.18
CA PHE A 136 -3.82 6.02 -26.58
C PHE A 136 -2.81 6.85 -27.40
N LEU A 137 -2.39 7.98 -26.87
CA LEU A 137 -1.35 8.82 -27.51
C LEU A 137 -0.01 8.08 -27.63
N GLN A 138 0.37 7.30 -26.63
CA GLN A 138 1.58 6.48 -26.66
C GLN A 138 1.51 5.38 -27.73
N LEU A 139 0.35 4.75 -27.91
CA LEU A 139 0.12 3.76 -28.98
C LEU A 139 0.20 4.40 -30.38
N LEU A 140 -0.17 5.68 -30.51
CA LEU A 140 -0.02 6.45 -31.75
C LEU A 140 1.42 6.94 -32.01
N GLY A 141 2.39 6.53 -31.18
CA GLY A 141 3.80 6.91 -31.35
C GLY A 141 4.17 8.29 -30.81
N CYS A 142 3.26 8.99 -30.14
CA CYS A 142 3.56 10.25 -29.47
C CYS A 142 4.40 9.98 -28.21
N ARG A 143 5.69 10.18 -28.26
CA ARG A 143 6.59 10.08 -27.10
C ARG A 143 6.44 11.33 -26.21
N PHE A 144 5.57 11.28 -25.21
CA PHE A 144 5.41 12.36 -24.22
C PHE A 144 6.31 12.20 -23.00
N PHE A 145 7.06 11.12 -22.89
CA PHE A 145 7.93 10.88 -21.75
C PHE A 145 9.33 10.53 -22.26
N ASN A 146 10.24 11.47 -22.11
CA ASN A 146 11.68 11.21 -22.23
C ASN A 146 12.20 10.95 -20.80
N PRO A 147 12.53 9.71 -20.40
CA PRO A 147 13.04 9.42 -19.06
C PRO A 147 14.55 9.68 -18.94
N GLY A 148 15.05 10.71 -19.61
CA GLY A 148 16.47 10.98 -19.69
C GLY A 148 16.78 12.46 -19.58
N THR A 149 16.81 13.00 -18.39
CA THR A 149 17.78 14.01 -17.87
C THR A 149 17.71 13.99 -16.36
#